data_673261df0ac096ccc5894aa7ce23fd98
#
_entry.id   673261df0ac096ccc5894aa7ce23fd98
#
_cell.length_a   1.000
_cell.length_b   1.000
_cell.length_c   1.000
_cell.angle_alpha   90.00
_cell.angle_beta   90.00
_cell.angle_gamma   90.00
#
_symmetry.space_group_name_H-M   'P 1'
#
loop_
_entity.id
_entity.type
_entity.pdbx_description
1 polymer ?
#
loop_
_entity_poly.entity_id
_entity_poly.type
_entity_poly.pdbx_seq_one_letter_code
_entity_poly.pdbx_strand_id
1 'polypeptide(L)'
;NALVMNSRKDIFNNPRVRLALSYAYDHQWINKALYDNAYTRTDSYFDNSPLASTGLPSPLELELLNPWIDKLPKELFTSTYKPPISDGSGMPRKNLRIAKKILEEEGWFIKNNKLMKNDREFSFEFLNVSPSVEKIALAFKKTLEVLGINMSIRTVDSSQYQARMLN
;
A
#
# COMPACT_ATOMS: atom_id res chain seq x y z
N ASN A 1 0.09 7.38 10.75
CA ASN A 1 -0.36 5.98 10.74
C ASN A 1 -0.22 5.42 9.33
N ALA A 2 0.11 4.13 9.19
CA ALA A 2 0.24 3.44 7.92
C ALA A 2 -0.32 2.02 7.99
N LEU A 3 -0.81 1.52 6.84
CA LEU A 3 -1.09 0.10 6.66
C LEU A 3 0.21 -0.57 6.21
N VAL A 4 0.84 -1.35 7.11
CA VAL A 4 2.15 -1.97 6.87
C VAL A 4 1.96 -3.35 6.25
N MET A 5 2.59 -3.57 5.10
CA MET A 5 2.62 -4.88 4.44
C MET A 5 3.87 -5.64 4.87
N ASN A 6 3.70 -6.83 5.44
CA ASN A 6 4.83 -7.66 5.85
C ASN A 6 5.55 -8.22 4.63
N SER A 7 6.64 -7.56 4.20
CA SER A 7 7.43 -7.94 3.03
C SER A 7 8.18 -9.28 3.15
N ARG A 8 8.21 -9.88 4.35
CA ARG A 8 8.72 -11.25 4.56
C ARG A 8 7.76 -12.32 4.04
N LYS A 9 6.48 -11.96 3.82
CA LYS A 9 5.51 -12.87 3.19
C LYS A 9 5.62 -12.79 1.68
N ASP A 10 5.64 -13.93 1.00
CA ASP A 10 5.81 -14.03 -0.45
C ASP A 10 4.85 -13.15 -1.26
N ILE A 11 3.59 -13.05 -0.83
CA ILE A 11 2.58 -12.23 -1.50
C ILE A 11 2.90 -10.73 -1.46
N PHE A 12 3.73 -10.28 -0.52
CA PHE A 12 4.10 -8.87 -0.34
C PHE A 12 5.58 -8.58 -0.58
N ASN A 13 6.42 -9.59 -0.88
CA ASN A 13 7.86 -9.36 -1.10
C ASN A 13 8.12 -8.55 -2.37
N ASN A 14 7.28 -8.70 -3.39
CA ASN A 14 7.39 -7.95 -4.65
C ASN A 14 6.89 -6.50 -4.48
N PRO A 15 7.73 -5.48 -4.71
CA PRO A 15 7.35 -4.08 -4.59
C PRO A 15 6.25 -3.65 -5.58
N ARG A 16 6.17 -4.25 -6.77
CA ARG A 16 5.12 -3.96 -7.75
C ARG A 16 3.74 -4.41 -7.26
N VAL A 17 3.68 -5.57 -6.59
CA VAL A 17 2.44 -6.03 -5.94
C VAL A 17 2.00 -5.03 -4.86
N ARG A 18 2.93 -4.56 -4.01
CA ARG A 18 2.62 -3.53 -3.01
C ARG A 18 2.15 -2.21 -3.64
N LEU A 19 2.73 -1.83 -4.77
CA LEU A 19 2.29 -0.66 -5.55
C LEU A 19 0.85 -0.84 -6.06
N ALA A 20 0.49 -2.01 -6.59
CA ALA A 20 -0.88 -2.31 -7.01
C ALA A 20 -1.88 -2.15 -5.85
N LEU A 21 -1.54 -2.65 -4.66
CA LEU A 21 -2.37 -2.47 -3.46
C LEU A 21 -2.49 -0.98 -3.06
N SER A 22 -1.44 -0.19 -3.24
CA SER A 22 -1.48 1.26 -3.01
C SER A 22 -2.42 1.99 -3.97
N TYR A 23 -2.56 1.54 -5.22
CA TYR A 23 -3.57 2.05 -6.16
C TYR A 23 -4.98 1.66 -5.76
N ALA A 24 -5.18 0.49 -5.14
CA ALA A 24 -6.49 0.08 -4.66
C ALA A 24 -6.96 0.83 -3.41
N TYR A 25 -6.06 1.51 -2.69
CA TYR A 25 -6.37 2.27 -1.48
C TYR A 25 -6.91 3.67 -1.83
N ASP A 26 -8.21 3.89 -1.64
CA ASP A 26 -8.86 5.18 -1.89
C ASP A 26 -8.71 6.13 -0.70
N HIS A 27 -7.52 6.73 -0.57
CA HIS A 27 -7.24 7.70 0.50
C HIS A 27 -8.18 8.90 0.48
N GLN A 28 -8.49 9.44 -0.70
CA GLN A 28 -9.32 10.63 -0.84
C GLN A 28 -10.73 10.38 -0.31
N TRP A 29 -11.34 9.24 -0.63
CA TRP A 29 -12.64 8.87 -0.09
C TRP A 29 -12.60 8.63 1.42
N ILE A 30 -11.61 7.87 1.89
CA ILE A 30 -11.44 7.55 3.32
C ILE A 30 -11.27 8.85 4.13
N ASN A 31 -10.42 9.77 3.67
CA ASN A 31 -10.17 11.03 4.32
C ASN A 31 -11.44 11.89 4.38
N LYS A 32 -12.16 11.99 3.27
CA LYS A 32 -13.44 12.73 3.21
C LYS A 32 -14.54 12.09 4.05
N ALA A 33 -14.74 10.78 3.91
CA ALA A 33 -15.89 10.10 4.49
C ALA A 33 -15.73 9.78 5.98
N LEU A 34 -14.51 9.54 6.46
CA LEU A 34 -14.26 9.15 7.85
C LEU A 34 -13.60 10.25 8.69
N TYR A 35 -12.97 11.24 8.05
CA TYR A 35 -12.15 12.23 8.74
C TYR A 35 -12.39 13.68 8.29
N ASP A 36 -13.43 13.92 7.51
CA ASP A 36 -13.81 15.26 7.04
C ASP A 36 -12.62 16.07 6.43
N ASN A 37 -11.78 15.37 5.65
CA ASN A 37 -10.56 15.88 5.03
C ASN A 37 -9.49 16.40 6.02
N ALA A 38 -9.52 15.95 7.27
CA ALA A 38 -8.59 16.41 8.31
C ALA A 38 -7.13 15.96 8.10
N TYR A 39 -6.87 15.01 7.20
CA TYR A 39 -5.55 14.44 7.02
C TYR A 39 -4.98 14.69 5.63
N THR A 40 -3.65 14.84 5.56
CA THR A 40 -2.89 14.82 4.31
C THR A 40 -2.20 13.46 4.18
N ARG A 41 -2.19 12.89 2.97
CA ARG A 41 -1.44 11.65 2.71
C ARG A 41 0.05 11.95 2.70
N THR A 42 0.80 11.22 3.50
CA THR A 42 2.26 11.35 3.58
C THR A 42 2.92 10.83 2.30
N ASP A 43 3.95 11.50 1.83
CA ASP A 43 4.77 11.11 0.68
C ASP A 43 6.26 10.98 1.02
N SER A 44 6.62 11.20 2.28
CA SER A 44 7.95 10.97 2.84
C SER A 44 7.88 10.19 4.15
N TYR A 45 8.96 9.47 4.49
CA TYR A 45 9.08 8.73 5.74
C TYR A 45 9.08 9.66 6.97
N PHE A 46 9.68 10.85 6.82
CA PHE A 46 9.82 11.86 7.87
C PHE A 46 8.99 13.11 7.57
N ASP A 47 7.80 12.91 7.02
CA ASP A 47 6.88 13.97 6.70
C ASP A 47 6.62 14.90 7.90
N ASN A 48 6.42 16.19 7.67
CA ASN A 48 6.31 17.23 8.69
C ASN A 48 7.58 17.43 9.54
N SER A 49 8.76 17.09 9.01
CA SER A 49 10.03 17.33 9.66
C SER A 49 11.08 17.86 8.68
N PRO A 50 12.20 18.45 9.17
CA PRO A 50 13.33 18.85 8.32
C PRO A 50 13.99 17.70 7.54
N LEU A 51 13.72 16.45 7.93
CA LEU A 51 14.23 15.24 7.27
C LEU A 51 13.30 14.73 6.18
N ALA A 52 12.18 15.41 5.90
CA ALA A 52 11.26 15.01 4.84
C ALA A 52 11.95 15.12 3.47
N SER A 53 11.82 14.06 2.67
CA SER A 53 12.26 14.10 1.27
C SER A 53 11.32 14.99 0.46
N THR A 54 11.86 16.06 -0.15
CA THR A 54 11.06 17.09 -0.83
C THR A 54 11.29 17.15 -2.35
N GLY A 55 12.07 16.24 -2.91
CA GLY A 55 12.39 16.30 -4.35
C GLY A 55 13.31 15.17 -4.80
N LEU A 56 14.12 15.48 -5.80
CA LEU A 56 15.23 14.60 -6.20
C LEU A 56 16.38 14.74 -5.20
N PRO A 57 17.26 13.74 -5.11
CA PRO A 57 18.43 13.82 -4.24
C PRO A 57 19.27 15.06 -4.50
N SER A 58 19.62 15.76 -3.43
CA SER A 58 20.56 16.88 -3.45
C SER A 58 21.98 16.43 -3.88
N PRO A 59 22.88 17.35 -4.28
CA PRO A 59 24.27 16.99 -4.62
C PRO A 59 24.96 16.18 -3.52
N LEU A 60 24.77 16.54 -2.25
CA LEU A 60 25.35 15.81 -1.12
C LEU A 60 24.79 14.40 -0.96
N GLU A 61 23.49 14.24 -1.13
CA GLU A 61 22.85 12.91 -1.12
C GLU A 61 23.32 12.06 -2.30
N LEU A 62 23.53 12.65 -3.49
CA LEU A 62 24.06 11.94 -4.64
C LEU A 62 25.48 11.40 -4.40
N GLU A 63 26.34 12.11 -3.66
CA GLU A 63 27.66 11.59 -3.28
C GLU A 63 27.55 10.29 -2.47
N LEU A 64 26.53 10.16 -1.61
CA LEU A 64 26.29 8.96 -0.81
C LEU A 64 25.60 7.85 -1.60
N LEU A 65 24.73 8.20 -2.55
CA LEU A 65 23.92 7.24 -3.31
C LEU A 65 24.64 6.69 -4.55
N ASN A 66 25.51 7.47 -5.19
CA ASN A 66 26.21 7.09 -6.42
C ASN A 66 26.97 5.76 -6.35
N PRO A 67 27.65 5.41 -5.25
CA PRO A 67 28.30 4.09 -5.13
C PRO A 67 27.33 2.90 -5.20
N TRP A 68 26.04 3.13 -5.05
CA TRP A 68 24.97 2.13 -5.03
C TRP A 68 23.99 2.24 -6.19
N ILE A 69 24.28 3.11 -7.18
CA ILE A 69 23.34 3.49 -8.25
C ILE A 69 22.78 2.27 -9.01
N ASP A 70 23.60 1.23 -9.23
CA ASP A 70 23.19 0.01 -9.92
C ASP A 70 22.29 -0.91 -9.08
N LYS A 71 22.23 -0.67 -7.76
CA LYS A 71 21.42 -1.44 -6.80
C LYS A 71 20.15 -0.72 -6.38
N LEU A 72 20.04 0.56 -6.71
CA LEU A 72 18.92 1.43 -6.33
C LEU A 72 17.92 1.55 -7.49
N PRO A 73 16.61 1.74 -7.20
CA PRO A 73 15.61 2.03 -8.22
C PRO A 73 15.98 3.30 -9.00
N LYS A 74 15.91 3.25 -10.33
CA LYS A 74 16.21 4.40 -11.20
C LYS A 74 15.31 5.60 -10.92
N GLU A 75 14.07 5.34 -10.50
CA GLU A 75 13.08 6.35 -10.14
C GLU A 75 13.57 7.27 -9.02
N LEU A 76 14.43 6.79 -8.11
CA LEU A 76 15.04 7.59 -7.05
C LEU A 76 15.80 8.80 -7.61
N PHE A 77 16.39 8.67 -8.79
CA PHE A 77 17.22 9.69 -9.43
C PHE A 77 16.48 10.50 -10.50
N THR A 78 15.29 10.08 -10.89
CA THR A 78 14.58 10.63 -12.06
C THR A 78 13.21 11.22 -11.76
N SER A 79 12.60 10.86 -10.64
CA SER A 79 11.26 11.32 -10.30
C SER A 79 11.05 11.43 -8.79
N THR A 80 10.35 12.49 -8.38
CA THR A 80 9.92 12.62 -6.99
C THR A 80 8.80 11.60 -6.72
N TYR A 81 8.92 10.86 -5.64
CA TYR A 81 7.86 9.93 -5.23
C TYR A 81 6.55 10.68 -4.93
N LYS A 82 5.47 10.21 -5.48
CA LYS A 82 4.11 10.62 -5.14
C LYS A 82 3.23 9.39 -4.98
N PRO A 83 2.50 9.28 -3.86
CA PRO A 83 1.54 8.20 -3.69
C PRO A 83 0.41 8.30 -4.72
N PRO A 84 -0.20 7.17 -5.15
CA PRO A 84 -1.33 7.20 -6.07
C PRO A 84 -2.48 8.08 -5.56
N ILE A 85 -2.99 8.95 -6.41
CA ILE A 85 -4.17 9.78 -6.14
C ILE A 85 -5.39 9.10 -6.76
N SER A 86 -6.51 9.06 -6.02
CA SER A 86 -7.79 8.52 -6.47
C SER A 86 -8.80 9.62 -6.75
N ASP A 87 -9.94 9.27 -7.34
CA ASP A 87 -11.06 10.19 -7.59
C ASP A 87 -11.94 10.42 -6.35
N GLY A 88 -11.66 9.75 -5.23
CA GLY A 88 -12.43 9.88 -3.99
C GLY A 88 -13.85 9.32 -4.07
N SER A 89 -14.11 8.40 -4.99
CA SER A 89 -15.45 7.83 -5.21
C SER A 89 -15.81 6.68 -4.26
N GLY A 90 -14.86 6.17 -3.47
CA GLY A 90 -14.99 4.93 -2.70
C GLY A 90 -14.86 3.67 -3.55
N MET A 91 -14.78 3.83 -4.88
CA MET A 91 -14.55 2.77 -5.84
C MET A 91 -13.72 3.32 -7.03
N PRO A 92 -12.42 3.60 -6.84
CA PRO A 92 -11.59 4.34 -7.79
C PRO A 92 -11.28 3.49 -9.03
N ARG A 93 -12.21 3.42 -9.97
CA ARG A 93 -12.17 2.50 -11.14
C ARG A 93 -10.92 2.66 -11.99
N LYS A 94 -10.40 3.88 -12.16
CA LYS A 94 -9.16 4.12 -12.90
C LYS A 94 -7.97 3.48 -12.20
N ASN A 95 -7.85 3.70 -10.90
CA ASN A 95 -6.77 3.13 -10.08
C ASN A 95 -6.88 1.61 -9.99
N LEU A 96 -8.09 1.06 -9.85
CA LEU A 96 -8.31 -0.39 -9.84
C LEU A 96 -7.90 -1.05 -11.17
N ARG A 97 -8.12 -0.39 -12.31
CA ARG A 97 -7.61 -0.88 -13.60
C ARG A 97 -6.08 -0.90 -13.66
N ILE A 98 -5.43 0.15 -13.13
CA ILE A 98 -3.95 0.19 -13.04
C ILE A 98 -3.45 -0.93 -12.11
N ALA A 99 -4.06 -1.07 -10.93
CA ALA A 99 -3.72 -2.14 -9.98
C ALA A 99 -3.86 -3.53 -10.62
N LYS A 100 -4.97 -3.78 -11.30
CA LYS A 100 -5.21 -5.04 -12.02
C LYS A 100 -4.12 -5.32 -13.05
N LYS A 101 -3.79 -4.32 -13.89
CA LYS A 101 -2.74 -4.47 -14.90
C LYS A 101 -1.39 -4.82 -14.28
N ILE A 102 -0.99 -4.12 -13.20
CA ILE A 102 0.26 -4.42 -12.49
C ILE A 102 0.24 -5.86 -11.95
N LEU A 103 -0.87 -6.30 -11.35
CA LEU A 103 -1.00 -7.65 -10.82
C LEU A 103 -0.92 -8.71 -11.93
N GLU A 104 -1.53 -8.46 -13.10
CA GLU A 104 -1.44 -9.33 -14.26
C GLU A 104 -0.01 -9.42 -14.81
N GLU A 105 0.73 -8.33 -14.88
CA GLU A 105 2.16 -8.30 -15.25
C GLU A 105 3.02 -9.11 -14.27
N GLU A 106 2.60 -9.21 -13.01
CA GLU A 106 3.27 -10.03 -11.98
C GLU A 106 2.75 -11.47 -11.92
N GLY A 107 1.90 -11.88 -12.87
CA GLY A 107 1.41 -13.26 -13.01
C GLY A 107 0.20 -13.58 -12.14
N TRP A 108 -0.51 -12.58 -11.63
CA TRP A 108 -1.75 -12.75 -10.89
C TRP A 108 -2.96 -12.55 -11.82
N PHE A 109 -3.84 -13.53 -11.92
CA PHE A 109 -5.01 -13.49 -12.80
C PHE A 109 -6.30 -13.84 -12.04
N ILE A 110 -7.41 -13.22 -12.41
CA ILE A 110 -8.71 -13.52 -11.82
C ILE A 110 -9.24 -14.83 -12.42
N LYS A 111 -9.49 -15.84 -11.56
CA LYS A 111 -10.16 -17.10 -11.88
C LYS A 111 -11.29 -17.31 -10.87
N ASN A 112 -12.52 -17.52 -11.33
CA ASN A 112 -13.69 -17.75 -10.46
C ASN A 112 -13.83 -16.67 -9.36
N ASN A 113 -13.72 -15.39 -9.72
CA ASN A 113 -13.76 -14.22 -8.84
C ASN A 113 -12.65 -14.15 -7.77
N LYS A 114 -11.61 -14.95 -7.89
CA LYS A 114 -10.43 -14.93 -7.01
C LYS A 114 -9.18 -14.55 -7.79
N LEU A 115 -8.31 -13.76 -7.19
CA LEU A 115 -7.00 -13.46 -7.75
C LEU A 115 -6.04 -14.61 -7.44
N MET A 116 -5.53 -15.26 -8.49
CA MET A 116 -4.76 -16.50 -8.40
C MET A 116 -3.42 -16.38 -9.09
N LYS A 117 -2.39 -17.02 -8.53
CA LYS A 117 -1.08 -17.24 -9.16
C LYS A 117 -0.58 -18.65 -8.76
N ASN A 118 -0.26 -19.50 -9.75
CA ASN A 118 0.23 -20.87 -9.52
C ASN A 118 -0.67 -21.64 -8.54
N ASP A 119 -1.99 -21.64 -8.79
CA ASP A 119 -3.04 -22.26 -7.97
C ASP A 119 -3.15 -21.73 -6.51
N ARG A 120 -2.43 -20.67 -6.17
CA ARG A 120 -2.51 -20.00 -4.89
C ARG A 120 -3.41 -18.77 -4.99
N GLU A 121 -4.38 -18.66 -4.08
CA GLU A 121 -5.25 -17.48 -3.92
C GLU A 121 -4.48 -16.33 -3.26
N PHE A 122 -4.68 -15.10 -3.74
CA PHE A 122 -4.21 -13.91 -3.06
C PHE A 122 -5.10 -13.62 -1.86
N SER A 123 -4.68 -14.11 -0.70
CA SER A 123 -5.41 -13.93 0.55
C SER A 123 -4.47 -13.55 1.68
N PHE A 124 -4.94 -12.70 2.58
CA PHE A 124 -4.18 -12.29 3.76
C PHE A 124 -5.08 -11.80 4.90
N GLU A 125 -4.54 -11.80 6.10
CA GLU A 125 -5.16 -11.25 7.29
C GLU A 125 -4.63 -9.84 7.56
N PHE A 126 -5.55 -8.90 7.76
CA PHE A 126 -5.26 -7.58 8.31
C PHE A 126 -5.44 -7.62 9.83
N LEU A 127 -4.32 -7.52 10.57
CA LEU A 127 -4.33 -7.52 12.03
C LEU A 127 -4.53 -6.09 12.55
N ASN A 128 -5.45 -5.91 13.47
CA ASN A 128 -5.86 -4.61 13.99
C ASN A 128 -6.09 -4.63 15.51
N VAL A 129 -5.91 -3.48 16.18
CA VAL A 129 -6.18 -3.28 17.62
C VAL A 129 -7.22 -2.18 17.89
N SER A 130 -7.64 -1.45 16.87
CA SER A 130 -8.48 -0.27 17.04
C SER A 130 -9.74 -0.31 16.17
N PRO A 131 -10.94 -0.16 16.76
CA PRO A 131 -12.18 -0.08 15.99
C PRO A 131 -12.20 1.05 14.95
N SER A 132 -11.49 2.16 15.19
CA SER A 132 -11.41 3.26 14.22
C SER A 132 -10.65 2.86 12.95
N VAL A 133 -9.61 2.05 13.08
CA VAL A 133 -8.84 1.53 11.95
C VAL A 133 -9.62 0.45 11.19
N GLU A 134 -10.53 -0.26 11.85
CA GLU A 134 -11.39 -1.26 11.21
C GLU A 134 -12.26 -0.66 10.10
N LYS A 135 -12.78 0.56 10.28
CA LYS A 135 -13.54 1.27 9.23
C LYS A 135 -12.69 1.52 7.98
N ILE A 136 -11.42 1.88 8.17
CA ILE A 136 -10.46 2.05 7.06
C ILE A 136 -10.22 0.71 6.37
N ALA A 137 -9.99 -0.34 7.15
CA ALA A 137 -9.76 -1.69 6.64
C ALA A 137 -10.96 -2.21 5.84
N LEU A 138 -12.19 -1.98 6.29
CA LEU A 138 -13.42 -2.34 5.57
C LEU A 138 -13.55 -1.61 4.24
N ALA A 139 -13.23 -0.31 4.18
CA ALA A 139 -13.22 0.46 2.95
C ALA A 139 -12.19 -0.10 1.95
N PHE A 140 -10.99 -0.42 2.44
CA PHE A 140 -9.94 -1.02 1.62
C PHE A 140 -10.30 -2.43 1.16
N LYS A 141 -10.86 -3.27 2.03
CA LYS A 141 -11.35 -4.61 1.68
C LYS A 141 -12.31 -4.57 0.50
N LYS A 142 -13.27 -3.64 0.49
CA LYS A 142 -14.23 -3.48 -0.61
C LYS A 142 -13.58 -3.25 -1.96
N THR A 143 -12.52 -2.44 -2.03
CA THR A 143 -11.78 -2.21 -3.28
C THR A 143 -10.91 -3.40 -3.68
N LEU A 144 -10.36 -4.14 -2.71
CA LEU A 144 -9.58 -5.36 -2.94
C LEU A 144 -10.43 -6.51 -3.47
N GLU A 145 -11.69 -6.65 -3.01
CA GLU A 145 -12.64 -7.66 -3.50
C GLU A 145 -12.91 -7.50 -5.00
N VAL A 146 -12.93 -6.28 -5.52
CA VAL A 146 -13.06 -6.03 -6.98
C VAL A 146 -11.87 -6.58 -7.77
N LEU A 147 -10.70 -6.65 -7.15
CA LEU A 147 -9.50 -7.27 -7.73
C LEU A 147 -9.43 -8.79 -7.49
N GLY A 148 -10.44 -9.37 -6.84
CA GLY A 148 -10.44 -10.78 -6.47
C GLY A 148 -9.52 -11.12 -5.29
N ILE A 149 -9.06 -10.12 -4.54
CA ILE A 149 -8.19 -10.29 -3.38
C ILE A 149 -9.04 -10.50 -2.13
N ASN A 150 -8.74 -11.56 -1.38
CA ASN A 150 -9.41 -11.88 -0.14
C ASN A 150 -8.64 -11.34 1.07
N MET A 151 -9.16 -10.28 1.70
CA MET A 151 -8.63 -9.73 2.95
C MET A 151 -9.57 -10.05 4.11
N SER A 152 -9.12 -10.86 5.07
CA SER A 152 -9.78 -11.00 6.37
C SER A 152 -9.33 -9.90 7.33
N ILE A 153 -10.24 -9.43 8.18
CA ILE A 153 -9.92 -8.43 9.21
C ILE A 153 -9.99 -9.11 10.56
N ARG A 154 -8.95 -8.98 11.37
CA ARG A 154 -8.86 -9.52 12.70
C ARG A 154 -8.52 -8.44 13.70
N THR A 155 -9.48 -8.06 14.52
CA THR A 155 -9.27 -7.14 15.63
C THR A 155 -8.95 -7.94 16.89
N VAL A 156 -7.87 -7.60 17.56
CA VAL A 156 -7.36 -8.25 18.79
C VAL A 156 -7.05 -7.20 19.84
N ASP A 157 -6.86 -7.61 21.09
CA ASP A 157 -6.37 -6.73 22.14
C ASP A 157 -4.88 -6.37 21.95
N SER A 158 -4.41 -5.36 22.69
CA SER A 158 -3.05 -4.83 22.56
C SER A 158 -1.97 -5.88 22.90
N SER A 159 -2.23 -6.77 23.86
CA SER A 159 -1.28 -7.81 24.28
C SER A 159 -1.11 -8.86 23.19
N GLN A 160 -2.21 -9.32 22.60
CA GLN A 160 -2.19 -10.25 21.47
C GLN A 160 -1.55 -9.62 20.22
N TYR A 161 -1.81 -8.33 19.98
CA TYR A 161 -1.19 -7.62 18.87
C TYR A 161 0.32 -7.59 19.00
N GLN A 162 0.83 -7.17 20.17
CA GLN A 162 2.27 -7.14 20.44
C GLN A 162 2.92 -8.53 20.30
N ALA A 163 2.31 -9.56 20.88
CA ALA A 163 2.81 -10.92 20.75
C ALA A 163 2.93 -11.39 19.30
N ARG A 164 1.96 -11.03 18.45
CA ARG A 164 1.97 -11.39 17.01
C ARG A 164 2.92 -10.54 16.16
N MET A 165 3.26 -9.33 16.60
CA MET A 165 4.21 -8.47 15.89
C MET A 165 5.67 -8.87 16.18
N LEU A 166 5.93 -9.52 17.31
CA LEU A 166 7.27 -9.96 17.72
C LEU A 166 7.63 -11.38 17.20
N ASN A 167 6.64 -12.18 16.81
CA ASN A 167 6.80 -13.51 16.21
C ASN A 167 6.65 -13.47 14.68
#